data_482328e026735963570d7e0dda98569f
#
_entry.id   482328e026735963570d7e0dda98569f
#
_cell.length_a   1.000
_cell.length_b   1.000
_cell.length_c   1.000
_cell.angle_alpha   90.00
_cell.angle_beta   90.00
_cell.angle_gamma   90.00
#
_symmetry.space_group_name_H-M   'P 1'
#
loop_
_entity.id
_entity.type
_entity.pdbx_description
1 polymer ?
#
loop_
_entity_poly.entity_id
_entity_poly.type
_entity_poly.pdbx_seq_one_letter_code
_entity_poly.pdbx_strand_id
1 'polypeptide(L)'
;MLSSHGDNTGRVEAGEIEVVDFYGLPGEATLGDVEQKIRAAIDKERLRAWLQPHPWRVYRDLAFRWGTIGLAMFGAAHWQNWVAYLLAFFVIGFSQYGLFILGHDAIHYTLHLNRKVNDLLARWLIYGPLFMGLDDGRRNHLNHHRWVGTTNDPDRYLHSLADKNSRLKLFFFCTGLATFGKTVLKVSPFGKRQQHKTATEKLAPGNFKGYGLSQPLTEYFSQRISVFVMQILLIVSFLAIGLPWWSYLVLWIAPIYFCVFLPDEVRAFCDHAVDLVPDTAADPYRLVSFTPSWLEATVFSPHNINYHAEHHLFPAVPYYNLNQVHQDLRHNSHITVKRSYVGYLVQLFAKLPLPTVCSSYS
;
A
#
# COMPACT_ATOMS: atom_id res chain seq x y z
N MET A 1 -21.22 55.16 -17.09
CA MET A 1 -21.19 54.06 -16.12
C MET A 1 -20.42 52.91 -16.75
N LEU A 2 -19.15 52.84 -16.48
CA LEU A 2 -18.23 51.83 -17.04
C LEU A 2 -17.87 50.87 -15.92
N SER A 3 -18.25 49.61 -16.03
CA SER A 3 -17.83 48.53 -15.14
C SER A 3 -16.51 47.96 -15.62
N SER A 4 -15.50 48.09 -14.80
CA SER A 4 -14.18 47.53 -14.98
C SER A 4 -14.21 45.99 -14.79
N HIS A 5 -13.79 45.25 -15.82
CA HIS A 5 -13.40 43.86 -15.68
C HIS A 5 -12.03 43.82 -14.98
N GLY A 6 -12.00 43.26 -13.79
CA GLY A 6 -10.78 42.92 -13.09
C GLY A 6 -10.21 41.61 -13.62
N ASP A 7 -9.02 41.71 -14.16
CA ASP A 7 -8.16 40.58 -14.55
C ASP A 7 -7.68 39.87 -13.28
N ASN A 8 -8.15 38.63 -13.05
CA ASN A 8 -7.81 37.83 -11.90
C ASN A 8 -6.71 36.85 -12.27
N THR A 9 -5.52 37.37 -12.60
CA THR A 9 -4.29 36.59 -12.66
C THR A 9 -3.87 36.25 -11.23
N GLY A 10 -4.44 35.18 -10.69
CA GLY A 10 -4.07 34.65 -9.39
C GLY A 10 -2.59 34.25 -9.36
N ARG A 11 -1.75 35.14 -8.90
CA ARG A 11 -0.46 34.82 -8.30
C ARG A 11 -0.76 33.83 -7.17
N VAL A 12 -0.37 32.58 -7.33
CA VAL A 12 -0.24 31.65 -6.21
C VAL A 12 0.98 32.15 -5.43
N GLU A 13 0.72 32.97 -4.44
CA GLU A 13 1.68 33.26 -3.38
C GLU A 13 2.08 31.89 -2.79
N ALA A 14 3.36 31.74 -2.48
CA ALA A 14 3.90 30.61 -1.71
C ALA A 14 3.36 30.73 -0.26
N GLY A 15 2.04 30.64 -0.13
CA GLY A 15 1.27 30.69 1.09
C GLY A 15 1.10 29.27 1.61
N GLU A 16 1.39 29.16 2.84
CA GLU A 16 1.00 28.15 3.83
C GLU A 16 0.43 26.88 3.21
N ILE A 17 1.26 25.82 3.19
CA ILE A 17 0.77 24.46 2.98
C ILE A 17 -0.25 24.24 4.10
N GLU A 18 -1.53 24.34 3.76
CA GLU A 18 -2.63 23.99 4.64
C GLU A 18 -2.46 22.51 4.98
N VAL A 19 -1.83 22.26 6.11
CA VAL A 19 -1.66 20.92 6.64
C VAL A 19 -3.05 20.50 7.10
N VAL A 20 -3.72 19.73 6.26
CA VAL A 20 -5.00 19.13 6.60
C VAL A 20 -4.77 18.28 7.85
N ASP A 21 -5.35 18.67 8.97
CA ASP A 21 -5.34 17.91 10.21
C ASP A 21 -6.13 16.61 9.98
N PHE A 22 -5.41 15.52 9.73
CA PHE A 22 -6.01 14.21 9.45
C PHE A 22 -6.49 13.49 10.73
N TYR A 23 -6.21 14.02 11.93
CA TYR A 23 -6.28 13.21 13.17
C TYR A 23 -7.18 13.77 14.26
N GLY A 24 -8.05 14.74 14.00
CA GLY A 24 -8.90 15.37 15.01
C GLY A 24 -9.90 14.45 15.71
N LEU A 25 -9.50 13.84 16.82
CA LEU A 25 -10.41 13.25 17.81
C LEU A 25 -10.04 13.73 19.23
N PRO A 26 -11.00 14.17 20.04
CA PRO A 26 -10.72 14.57 21.40
C PRO A 26 -10.58 13.37 22.34
N GLY A 27 -9.50 13.33 23.12
CA GLY A 27 -9.42 12.58 24.37
C GLY A 27 -8.41 11.46 24.52
N GLU A 28 -7.74 11.00 23.44
CA GLU A 28 -6.65 10.01 23.53
C GLU A 28 -5.44 10.54 22.77
N ALA A 29 -4.21 10.30 23.29
CA ALA A 29 -2.99 10.65 22.56
C ALA A 29 -2.99 9.95 21.20
N THR A 30 -3.14 10.72 20.16
CA THR A 30 -3.25 10.23 18.77
C THR A 30 -1.89 10.27 18.11
N LEU A 31 -1.75 9.60 16.97
CA LEU A 31 -0.56 9.75 16.14
C LEU A 31 -0.31 11.23 15.76
N GLY A 32 -1.37 12.02 15.61
CA GLY A 32 -1.30 13.46 15.38
C GLY A 32 -0.64 14.24 16.51
N ASP A 33 -0.83 13.85 17.78
CA ASP A 33 -0.15 14.50 18.91
C ASP A 33 1.36 14.24 18.88
N VAL A 34 1.76 13.02 18.51
CA VAL A 34 3.18 12.65 18.34
C VAL A 34 3.78 13.42 17.15
N GLU A 35 3.07 13.46 16.04
CA GLU A 35 3.47 14.20 14.85
C GLU A 35 3.65 15.70 15.16
N GLN A 36 2.70 16.31 15.85
CA GLN A 36 2.76 17.72 16.22
C GLN A 36 3.96 18.02 17.11
N LYS A 37 4.27 17.17 18.11
CA LYS A 37 5.46 17.31 18.96
C LYS A 37 6.75 17.21 18.15
N ILE A 38 6.82 16.22 17.24
CA ILE A 38 8.00 16.06 16.39
C ILE A 38 8.13 17.24 15.43
N ARG A 39 7.05 17.69 14.80
CA ARG A 39 7.04 18.86 13.91
C ARG A 39 7.48 20.14 14.62
N ALA A 40 7.04 20.36 15.86
CA ALA A 40 7.45 21.51 16.66
C ALA A 40 8.96 21.53 16.97
N ALA A 41 9.60 20.36 17.00
CA ALA A 41 11.02 20.22 17.25
C ALA A 41 11.89 20.27 15.97
N ILE A 42 11.27 20.24 14.78
CA ILE A 42 11.98 20.24 13.49
C ILE A 42 12.07 21.65 12.94
N ASP A 43 13.26 22.00 12.45
CA ASP A 43 13.46 23.24 11.73
C ASP A 43 12.59 23.33 10.45
N LYS A 44 12.04 24.51 10.19
CA LYS A 44 11.13 24.78 9.05
C LYS A 44 11.81 24.51 7.70
N GLU A 45 13.09 24.80 7.57
CA GLU A 45 13.83 24.53 6.32
C GLU A 45 13.97 23.03 6.08
N ARG A 46 14.22 22.27 7.15
CA ARG A 46 14.29 20.81 7.10
C ARG A 46 12.97 20.20 6.67
N LEU A 47 11.87 20.63 7.29
CA LEU A 47 10.53 20.15 6.93
C LEU A 47 10.20 20.48 5.46
N ARG A 48 10.51 21.68 4.99
CA ARG A 48 10.35 22.07 3.59
C ARG A 48 11.18 21.17 2.65
N ALA A 49 12.40 20.87 3.02
CA ALA A 49 13.26 19.97 2.23
C ALA A 49 12.66 18.57 2.11
N TRP A 50 12.09 18.02 3.18
CA TRP A 50 11.42 16.72 3.13
C TRP A 50 10.19 16.71 2.21
N LEU A 51 9.40 17.78 2.25
CA LEU A 51 8.17 17.92 1.47
C LEU A 51 8.43 18.31 0.00
N GLN A 52 9.68 18.60 -0.38
CA GLN A 52 10.00 19.07 -1.73
C GLN A 52 9.71 18.00 -2.78
N PRO A 53 8.75 18.23 -3.69
CA PRO A 53 8.44 17.25 -4.73
C PRO A 53 9.42 17.37 -5.90
N HIS A 54 9.83 16.22 -6.42
CA HIS A 54 10.68 16.08 -7.59
C HIS A 54 10.05 15.13 -8.62
N PRO A 55 9.08 15.58 -9.44
CA PRO A 55 8.31 14.73 -10.35
C PRO A 55 9.17 13.93 -11.33
N TRP A 56 10.34 14.42 -11.70
CA TRP A 56 11.26 13.69 -12.58
C TRP A 56 11.72 12.35 -12.01
N ARG A 57 11.84 12.22 -10.66
CA ARG A 57 12.17 10.95 -10.00
C ARG A 57 11.04 9.94 -10.20
N VAL A 58 9.80 10.39 -10.10
CA VAL A 58 8.62 9.57 -10.35
C VAL A 58 8.58 9.10 -11.80
N TYR A 59 8.81 9.99 -12.76
CA TYR A 59 8.86 9.62 -14.18
C TYR A 59 9.97 8.62 -14.49
N ARG A 60 11.17 8.82 -13.92
CA ARG A 60 12.28 7.87 -14.04
C ARG A 60 11.87 6.50 -13.49
N ASP A 61 11.27 6.44 -12.31
CA ASP A 61 10.96 5.19 -11.64
C ASP A 61 9.80 4.47 -12.34
N LEU A 62 8.78 5.18 -12.82
CA LEU A 62 7.74 4.63 -13.68
C LEU A 62 8.32 4.06 -14.99
N ALA A 63 9.18 4.84 -15.67
CA ALA A 63 9.83 4.39 -16.90
C ALA A 63 10.73 3.16 -16.67
N PHE A 64 11.46 3.13 -15.56
CA PHE A 64 12.27 1.98 -15.17
C PHE A 64 11.42 0.73 -14.94
N ARG A 65 10.32 0.83 -14.17
CA ARG A 65 9.44 -0.31 -13.89
C ARG A 65 8.78 -0.85 -15.16
N TRP A 66 8.22 0.03 -15.99
CA TRP A 66 7.60 -0.37 -17.25
C TRP A 66 8.61 -0.88 -18.27
N GLY A 67 9.78 -0.26 -18.37
CA GLY A 67 10.88 -0.73 -19.21
C GLY A 67 11.37 -2.12 -18.82
N THR A 68 11.52 -2.37 -17.52
CA THR A 68 11.89 -3.68 -16.98
C THR A 68 10.83 -4.74 -17.29
N ILE A 69 9.55 -4.41 -17.14
CA ILE A 69 8.42 -5.29 -17.52
C ILE A 69 8.51 -5.61 -19.03
N GLY A 70 8.66 -4.59 -19.88
CA GLY A 70 8.75 -4.77 -21.33
C GLY A 70 9.92 -5.68 -21.73
N LEU A 71 11.10 -5.46 -21.13
CA LEU A 71 12.27 -6.31 -21.37
C LEU A 71 12.06 -7.75 -20.93
N ALA A 72 11.42 -7.98 -19.78
CA ALA A 72 11.12 -9.32 -19.29
C ALA A 72 10.10 -10.04 -20.19
N MET A 73 9.07 -9.33 -20.66
CA MET A 73 8.08 -9.85 -21.62
C MET A 73 8.77 -10.21 -22.96
N PHE A 74 9.63 -9.33 -23.47
CA PHE A 74 10.40 -9.59 -24.69
C PHE A 74 11.31 -10.81 -24.54
N GLY A 75 12.02 -10.94 -23.41
CA GLY A 75 12.83 -12.12 -23.10
C GLY A 75 12.03 -13.41 -23.07
N ALA A 76 10.86 -13.40 -22.43
CA ALA A 76 9.96 -14.55 -22.40
C ALA A 76 9.46 -14.94 -23.81
N ALA A 77 9.13 -13.94 -24.64
CA ALA A 77 8.70 -14.16 -26.03
C ALA A 77 9.83 -14.69 -26.94
N HIS A 78 11.05 -14.21 -26.72
CA HIS A 78 12.21 -14.59 -27.54
C HIS A 78 12.71 -16.00 -27.23
N TRP A 79 12.89 -16.34 -25.96
CA TRP A 79 13.45 -17.64 -25.57
C TRP A 79 12.44 -18.75 -25.39
N GLN A 80 11.20 -18.46 -25.13
CA GLN A 80 10.05 -19.37 -25.01
C GLN A 80 10.31 -20.68 -24.23
N ASN A 81 11.13 -20.61 -23.17
CA ASN A 81 11.43 -21.74 -22.31
C ASN A 81 11.05 -21.44 -20.85
N TRP A 82 10.99 -22.49 -20.03
CA TRP A 82 10.55 -22.37 -18.64
C TRP A 82 11.44 -21.48 -17.78
N VAL A 83 12.75 -21.39 -18.06
CA VAL A 83 13.68 -20.52 -17.32
C VAL A 83 13.38 -19.06 -17.62
N ALA A 84 13.18 -18.73 -18.89
CA ALA A 84 12.80 -17.37 -19.29
C ALA A 84 11.47 -16.95 -18.68
N TYR A 85 10.48 -17.83 -18.67
CA TYR A 85 9.19 -17.58 -18.00
C TYR A 85 9.34 -17.40 -16.50
N LEU A 86 10.13 -18.22 -15.83
CA LEU A 86 10.37 -18.10 -14.39
C LEU A 86 11.07 -16.77 -14.04
N LEU A 87 12.10 -16.39 -14.79
CA LEU A 87 12.77 -15.12 -14.61
C LEU A 87 11.83 -13.96 -14.89
N ALA A 88 11.08 -14.00 -15.97
CA ALA A 88 10.09 -12.97 -16.31
C ALA A 88 9.02 -12.84 -15.24
N PHE A 89 8.53 -13.94 -14.67
CA PHE A 89 7.57 -13.95 -13.58
C PHE A 89 8.03 -13.10 -12.40
N PHE A 90 9.23 -13.32 -11.91
CA PHE A 90 9.76 -12.56 -10.76
C PHE A 90 10.11 -11.11 -11.13
N VAL A 91 10.71 -10.90 -12.28
CA VAL A 91 11.08 -9.54 -12.74
C VAL A 91 9.84 -8.66 -12.95
N ILE A 92 8.81 -9.21 -13.59
CA ILE A 92 7.52 -8.52 -13.76
C ILE A 92 6.87 -8.32 -12.39
N GLY A 93 6.81 -9.35 -11.55
CA GLY A 93 6.16 -9.28 -10.25
C GLY A 93 6.78 -8.23 -9.32
N PHE A 94 8.10 -8.19 -9.19
CA PHE A 94 8.76 -7.15 -8.38
C PHE A 94 8.66 -5.76 -9.01
N SER A 95 8.58 -5.66 -10.34
CA SER A 95 8.29 -4.39 -10.99
C SER A 95 6.87 -3.92 -10.72
N GLN A 96 5.88 -4.84 -10.76
CA GLN A 96 4.49 -4.57 -10.37
C GLN A 96 4.40 -4.13 -8.90
N TYR A 97 5.18 -4.77 -8.00
CA TYR A 97 5.21 -4.33 -6.60
C TYR A 97 5.79 -2.93 -6.44
N GLY A 98 6.84 -2.59 -7.18
CA GLY A 98 7.32 -1.21 -7.23
C GLY A 98 6.26 -0.22 -7.74
N LEU A 99 5.49 -0.59 -8.78
CA LEU A 99 4.35 0.22 -9.23
C LEU A 99 3.29 0.37 -8.14
N PHE A 100 2.95 -0.71 -7.44
CA PHE A 100 1.98 -0.69 -6.34
C PHE A 100 2.38 0.30 -5.23
N ILE A 101 3.66 0.31 -4.83
CA ILE A 101 4.16 1.27 -3.84
C ILE A 101 4.18 2.71 -4.38
N LEU A 102 4.47 2.93 -5.65
CA LEU A 102 4.25 4.26 -6.25
C LEU A 102 2.77 4.66 -6.23
N GLY A 103 1.86 3.69 -6.38
CA GLY A 103 0.42 3.89 -6.21
C GLY A 103 0.06 4.34 -4.79
N HIS A 104 0.70 3.77 -3.78
CA HIS A 104 0.54 4.21 -2.40
C HIS A 104 0.90 5.71 -2.23
N ASP A 105 2.00 6.16 -2.80
CA ASP A 105 2.37 7.58 -2.83
C ASP A 105 1.34 8.45 -3.57
N ALA A 106 0.76 7.93 -4.66
CA ALA A 106 -0.30 8.63 -5.40
C ALA A 106 -1.55 8.91 -4.55
N ILE A 107 -1.82 8.08 -3.56
CA ILE A 107 -2.91 8.28 -2.60
C ILE A 107 -2.73 9.59 -1.86
N HIS A 108 -1.50 9.92 -1.47
CA HIS A 108 -1.12 11.12 -0.74
C HIS A 108 -0.79 12.32 -1.65
N TYR A 109 -1.04 12.21 -2.95
CA TYR A 109 -0.73 13.25 -3.95
C TYR A 109 0.75 13.65 -4.03
N THR A 110 1.65 12.71 -3.75
CA THR A 110 3.11 12.97 -3.74
C THR A 110 3.83 12.63 -5.04
N LEU A 111 3.14 12.03 -6.04
CA LEU A 111 3.76 11.77 -7.36
C LEU A 111 3.97 13.05 -8.17
N HIS A 112 3.07 14.02 -8.08
CA HIS A 112 3.14 15.23 -8.88
C HIS A 112 2.43 16.41 -8.19
N LEU A 113 2.97 17.64 -8.38
CA LEU A 113 2.41 18.88 -7.86
C LEU A 113 0.95 19.12 -8.30
N ASN A 114 0.65 18.82 -9.56
CA ASN A 114 -0.71 18.91 -10.08
C ASN A 114 -1.46 17.61 -9.75
N ARG A 115 -2.51 17.70 -8.91
CA ARG A 115 -3.33 16.56 -8.49
C ARG A 115 -3.97 15.81 -9.65
N LYS A 116 -4.37 16.49 -10.74
CA LYS A 116 -4.93 15.85 -11.94
C LYS A 116 -3.88 14.98 -12.64
N VAL A 117 -2.64 15.46 -12.74
CA VAL A 117 -1.53 14.69 -13.30
C VAL A 117 -1.17 13.51 -12.39
N ASN A 118 -1.12 13.72 -11.07
CA ASN A 118 -0.95 12.65 -10.09
C ASN A 118 -1.96 11.52 -10.31
N ASP A 119 -3.25 11.86 -10.38
CA ASP A 119 -4.33 10.90 -10.53
C ASP A 119 -4.33 10.23 -11.92
N LEU A 120 -3.96 10.96 -12.97
CA LEU A 120 -3.81 10.40 -14.31
C LEU A 120 -2.71 9.32 -14.35
N LEU A 121 -1.52 9.65 -13.84
CA LEU A 121 -0.41 8.69 -13.74
C LEU A 121 -0.81 7.48 -12.90
N ALA A 122 -1.43 7.70 -11.75
CA ALA A 122 -1.86 6.64 -10.86
C ALA A 122 -2.89 5.72 -11.52
N ARG A 123 -3.96 6.26 -12.11
CA ARG A 123 -5.03 5.47 -12.72
C ARG A 123 -4.56 4.64 -13.91
N TRP A 124 -3.77 5.24 -14.80
CA TRP A 124 -3.41 4.60 -16.06
C TRP A 124 -2.14 3.78 -16.01
N LEU A 125 -1.13 4.21 -15.24
CA LEU A 125 0.17 3.53 -15.23
C LEU A 125 0.39 2.63 -14.01
N ILE A 126 -0.51 2.67 -13.01
CA ILE A 126 -0.32 1.93 -11.76
C ILE A 126 -1.55 1.10 -11.42
N TYR A 127 -2.66 1.74 -11.05
CA TYR A 127 -3.85 1.06 -10.52
C TYR A 127 -4.60 0.26 -11.59
N GLY A 128 -4.79 0.84 -12.78
CA GLY A 128 -5.45 0.15 -13.91
C GLY A 128 -4.76 -1.16 -14.29
N PRO A 129 -3.43 -1.16 -14.50
CA PRO A 129 -2.66 -2.38 -14.75
C PRO A 129 -2.76 -3.43 -13.64
N LEU A 130 -2.89 -3.02 -12.39
CA LEU A 130 -2.95 -3.90 -11.22
C LEU A 130 -4.37 -4.30 -10.79
N PHE A 131 -5.38 -4.07 -11.63
CA PHE A 131 -6.81 -4.36 -11.33
C PHE A 131 -7.39 -3.59 -10.16
N MET A 132 -6.83 -2.45 -9.82
CA MET A 132 -7.21 -1.66 -8.65
C MET A 132 -7.89 -0.35 -9.04
N GLY A 133 -8.73 0.16 -8.14
CA GLY A 133 -9.32 1.50 -8.25
C GLY A 133 -8.57 2.49 -7.35
N LEU A 134 -8.11 3.61 -7.92
CA LEU A 134 -7.41 4.64 -7.15
C LEU A 134 -8.28 5.23 -6.03
N ASP A 135 -9.56 5.52 -6.32
CA ASP A 135 -10.44 6.16 -5.34
C ASP A 135 -10.79 5.24 -4.16
N ASP A 136 -10.96 3.94 -4.46
CA ASP A 136 -11.19 2.93 -3.43
C ASP A 136 -9.94 2.76 -2.56
N GLY A 137 -8.77 2.65 -3.19
CA GLY A 137 -7.48 2.55 -2.49
C GLY A 137 -7.21 3.78 -1.63
N ARG A 138 -7.43 4.99 -2.19
CA ARG A 138 -7.24 6.25 -1.46
C ARG A 138 -8.12 6.33 -0.23
N ARG A 139 -9.40 6.01 -0.36
CA ARG A 139 -10.33 6.04 0.75
C ARG A 139 -9.95 5.06 1.85
N ASN A 140 -9.65 3.82 1.48
CA ASN A 140 -9.25 2.81 2.46
C ASN A 140 -8.00 3.25 3.20
N HIS A 141 -6.98 3.65 2.47
CA HIS A 141 -5.68 4.00 3.03
C HIS A 141 -5.69 5.27 3.89
N LEU A 142 -6.43 6.32 3.48
CA LEU A 142 -6.59 7.52 4.32
C LEU A 142 -7.38 7.22 5.60
N ASN A 143 -8.35 6.30 5.56
CA ASN A 143 -9.01 5.82 6.77
C ASN A 143 -8.06 4.99 7.65
N HIS A 144 -7.18 4.18 7.05
CA HIS A 144 -6.14 3.49 7.77
C HIS A 144 -5.22 4.47 8.51
N HIS A 145 -4.69 5.50 7.84
CA HIS A 145 -3.90 6.55 8.50
C HIS A 145 -4.63 7.21 9.67
N ARG A 146 -5.92 7.50 9.48
CA ARG A 146 -6.74 8.13 10.51
C ARG A 146 -6.97 7.24 11.72
N TRP A 147 -7.11 5.93 11.52
CA TRP A 147 -7.57 5.00 12.55
C TRP A 147 -6.54 3.96 12.94
N VAL A 148 -5.30 4.09 12.45
CA VAL A 148 -4.23 3.13 12.72
C VAL A 148 -4.10 2.86 14.23
N GLY A 149 -3.91 1.58 14.58
CA GLY A 149 -3.81 1.16 15.97
C GLY A 149 -5.14 1.10 16.73
N THR A 150 -6.28 1.42 16.11
CA THR A 150 -7.61 1.36 16.73
C THR A 150 -8.47 0.23 16.15
N THR A 151 -9.62 -0.02 16.78
CA THR A 151 -10.62 -0.99 16.26
C THR A 151 -11.29 -0.55 14.97
N ASN A 152 -11.16 0.73 14.61
CA ASN A 152 -11.77 1.31 13.42
C ASN A 152 -10.86 1.28 12.20
N ASP A 153 -9.62 0.84 12.35
CA ASP A 153 -8.67 0.67 11.25
C ASP A 153 -9.21 -0.36 10.23
N PRO A 154 -9.46 0.02 8.97
CA PRO A 154 -9.96 -0.90 7.96
C PRO A 154 -8.99 -2.03 7.66
N ASP A 155 -7.68 -1.84 7.90
CA ASP A 155 -6.63 -2.81 7.63
C ASP A 155 -6.22 -3.61 8.88
N ARG A 156 -6.93 -3.43 10.01
CA ARG A 156 -6.66 -4.11 11.27
C ARG A 156 -6.52 -5.64 11.12
N TYR A 157 -7.29 -6.26 10.23
CA TYR A 157 -7.22 -7.71 9.99
C TYR A 157 -5.84 -8.15 9.48
N LEU A 158 -5.10 -7.28 8.80
CA LEU A 158 -3.71 -7.54 8.37
C LEU A 158 -2.76 -7.50 9.57
N HIS A 159 -3.01 -6.61 10.52
CA HIS A 159 -2.11 -6.28 11.62
C HIS A 159 -2.35 -7.13 12.86
N SER A 160 -3.50 -7.84 12.96
CA SER A 160 -3.88 -8.58 14.17
C SER A 160 -2.94 -9.77 14.43
N LEU A 161 -2.25 -9.73 15.55
CA LEU A 161 -1.46 -10.84 16.06
C LEU A 161 -2.38 -11.96 16.62
N ALA A 162 -3.57 -11.61 17.11
CA ALA A 162 -4.53 -12.59 17.64
C ALA A 162 -4.92 -13.64 16.59
N ASP A 163 -5.06 -13.23 15.34
CA ASP A 163 -5.37 -14.14 14.21
C ASP A 163 -4.17 -15.02 13.80
N LYS A 164 -2.96 -14.68 14.24
CA LYS A 164 -1.69 -15.32 13.91
C LYS A 164 -1.00 -15.89 15.17
N ASN A 165 -1.76 -16.25 16.17
CA ASN A 165 -1.32 -16.60 17.52
C ASN A 165 -0.70 -18.01 17.67
N SER A 166 -0.39 -18.71 16.59
CA SER A 166 0.35 -19.96 16.59
C SER A 166 1.29 -20.06 15.40
N ARG A 167 2.35 -20.89 15.51
CA ARG A 167 3.32 -21.12 14.43
C ARG A 167 2.65 -21.52 13.13
N LEU A 168 1.66 -22.40 13.22
CA LEU A 168 0.94 -22.88 12.02
C LEU A 168 0.15 -21.75 11.34
N LYS A 169 -0.56 -20.94 12.10
CA LYS A 169 -1.33 -19.80 11.54
C LYS A 169 -0.40 -18.76 10.94
N LEU A 170 0.71 -18.43 11.60
CA LEU A 170 1.71 -17.51 11.06
C LEU A 170 2.34 -18.06 9.78
N PHE A 171 2.66 -19.37 9.74
CA PHE A 171 3.18 -20.01 8.53
C PHE A 171 2.19 -19.91 7.37
N PHE A 172 0.92 -20.26 7.56
CA PHE A 172 -0.11 -20.15 6.52
C PHE A 172 -0.34 -18.71 6.07
N PHE A 173 -0.19 -17.76 6.95
CA PHE A 173 -0.24 -16.34 6.60
C PHE A 173 0.95 -15.94 5.74
N CYS A 174 2.18 -16.16 6.20
CA CYS A 174 3.40 -15.78 5.49
C CYS A 174 3.57 -16.48 4.12
N THR A 175 2.98 -17.66 3.95
CA THR A 175 2.98 -18.38 2.65
C THR A 175 1.81 -17.99 1.75
N GLY A 176 0.88 -17.18 2.21
CA GLY A 176 -0.32 -16.80 1.48
C GLY A 176 -1.37 -17.92 1.38
N LEU A 177 -1.11 -19.10 1.90
CA LEU A 177 -2.04 -20.24 1.82
C LEU A 177 -3.37 -19.95 2.53
N ALA A 178 -3.35 -19.19 3.62
CA ALA A 178 -4.56 -18.78 4.33
C ALA A 178 -5.42 -17.85 3.45
N THR A 179 -4.82 -16.85 2.81
CA THR A 179 -5.51 -15.89 1.94
C THR A 179 -5.99 -16.56 0.67
N PHE A 180 -5.16 -17.42 0.06
CA PHE A 180 -5.54 -18.20 -1.10
C PHE A 180 -6.73 -19.12 -0.82
N GLY A 181 -6.69 -19.89 0.28
CA GLY A 181 -7.78 -20.76 0.70
C GLY A 181 -9.09 -19.99 0.92
N LYS A 182 -9.03 -18.85 1.61
CA LYS A 182 -10.21 -17.97 1.82
C LYS A 182 -10.76 -17.45 0.49
N THR A 183 -9.91 -17.10 -0.46
CA THR A 183 -10.31 -16.59 -1.78
C THR A 183 -10.97 -17.70 -2.60
N VAL A 184 -10.39 -18.89 -2.65
CA VAL A 184 -10.96 -20.05 -3.33
C VAL A 184 -12.32 -20.42 -2.73
N LEU A 185 -12.45 -20.42 -1.41
CA LEU A 185 -13.72 -20.69 -0.73
C LEU A 185 -14.79 -19.62 -1.06
N LYS A 186 -14.41 -18.34 -1.15
CA LYS A 186 -15.36 -17.26 -1.51
C LYS A 186 -15.88 -17.38 -2.95
N VAL A 187 -15.02 -17.81 -3.87
CA VAL A 187 -15.37 -17.97 -5.30
C VAL A 187 -16.07 -19.30 -5.56
N SER A 188 -15.91 -20.29 -4.67
CA SER A 188 -16.54 -21.61 -4.82
C SER A 188 -18.06 -21.52 -4.64
N PRO A 189 -18.83 -22.41 -5.31
CA PRO A 189 -20.28 -22.50 -5.11
C PRO A 189 -20.68 -22.84 -3.67
N PHE A 190 -19.76 -23.34 -2.86
CA PHE A 190 -19.96 -23.67 -1.44
C PHE A 190 -19.61 -22.51 -0.49
N GLY A 191 -19.04 -21.41 -1.01
CA GLY A 191 -18.74 -20.22 -0.22
C GLY A 191 -20.04 -19.55 0.23
N LYS A 192 -20.34 -19.59 1.54
CA LYS A 192 -21.37 -18.69 2.08
C LYS A 192 -20.95 -17.27 1.73
N ARG A 193 -21.75 -16.58 0.92
CA ARG A 193 -21.65 -15.14 0.74
C ARG A 193 -21.87 -14.49 2.09
N GLN A 194 -20.80 -14.39 2.89
CA GLN A 194 -20.80 -13.48 4.02
C GLN A 194 -20.88 -12.09 3.40
N GLN A 195 -22.04 -11.47 3.51
CA GLN A 195 -22.11 -10.02 3.45
C GLN A 195 -21.19 -9.55 4.57
N HIS A 196 -19.98 -9.13 4.22
CA HIS A 196 -19.17 -8.31 5.09
C HIS A 196 -19.99 -7.02 5.31
N LYS A 197 -20.78 -7.00 6.37
CA LYS A 197 -21.11 -5.75 7.04
C LYS A 197 -19.77 -5.29 7.59
N THR A 198 -19.06 -4.52 6.80
CA THR A 198 -17.84 -3.85 7.23
C THR A 198 -18.19 -3.08 8.50
N ALA A 199 -17.32 -3.14 9.50
CA ALA A 199 -17.46 -2.38 10.74
C ALA A 199 -17.70 -0.87 10.47
N THR A 200 -17.34 -0.39 9.28
CA THR A 200 -17.63 0.94 8.73
C THR A 200 -19.12 1.27 8.59
N GLU A 201 -20.02 0.31 8.48
CA GLU A 201 -21.48 0.60 8.44
C GLU A 201 -22.04 0.99 9.82
N LYS A 202 -21.35 0.69 10.93
CA LYS A 202 -21.82 0.99 12.28
C LYS A 202 -21.29 2.32 12.86
N LEU A 203 -20.32 2.99 12.22
CA LEU A 203 -19.53 4.04 12.85
C LEU A 203 -19.52 5.40 12.16
N ALA A 204 -20.38 5.65 11.18
CA ALA A 204 -20.45 6.96 10.55
C ALA A 204 -21.71 7.74 10.97
N PRO A 205 -21.64 8.67 11.92
CA PRO A 205 -22.57 9.79 11.92
C PRO A 205 -22.11 10.77 10.84
N GLY A 206 -22.68 10.68 9.65
CA GLY A 206 -22.49 11.64 8.57
C GLY A 206 -21.85 11.07 7.30
N ASN A 207 -22.71 10.71 6.35
CA ASN A 207 -22.48 10.68 4.89
C ASN A 207 -21.37 9.81 4.29
N PHE A 208 -20.86 8.79 4.95
CA PHE A 208 -20.16 7.73 4.26
C PHE A 208 -21.17 6.72 3.72
N LYS A 209 -21.62 6.92 2.49
CA LYS A 209 -22.28 5.85 1.73
C LYS A 209 -21.21 4.77 1.53
N GLY A 210 -21.30 3.71 2.31
CA GLY A 210 -20.47 2.52 2.12
C GLY A 210 -20.60 2.07 0.67
N TYR A 211 -19.48 1.67 0.05
CA TYR A 211 -19.48 1.04 -1.26
C TYR A 211 -20.03 -0.39 -1.13
N GLY A 212 -21.31 -0.49 -0.86
CA GLY A 212 -22.09 -1.68 -1.16
C GLY A 212 -22.60 -1.60 -2.61
N LEU A 213 -23.03 -2.70 -3.14
CA LEU A 213 -23.63 -2.89 -4.48
C LEU A 213 -24.79 -1.92 -4.87
N SER A 214 -24.99 -0.83 -4.13
CA SER A 214 -26.03 0.18 -4.32
C SER A 214 -25.59 1.38 -5.18
N GLN A 215 -24.33 1.40 -5.68
CA GLN A 215 -23.94 2.45 -6.62
C GLN A 215 -24.51 2.14 -8.02
N PRO A 216 -24.96 3.17 -8.74
CA PRO A 216 -25.34 2.99 -10.13
C PRO A 216 -24.20 2.31 -10.91
N LEU A 217 -24.50 1.30 -11.70
CA LEU A 217 -23.51 0.59 -12.52
C LEU A 217 -22.67 1.54 -13.37
N THR A 218 -23.27 2.63 -13.84
CA THR A 218 -22.62 3.69 -14.62
C THR A 218 -21.48 4.36 -13.83
N GLU A 219 -21.66 4.65 -12.55
CA GLU A 219 -20.64 5.24 -11.71
C GLU A 219 -19.52 4.25 -11.41
N TYR A 220 -19.87 3.00 -11.14
CA TYR A 220 -18.90 1.92 -10.96
C TYR A 220 -18.01 1.73 -12.19
N PHE A 221 -18.61 1.70 -13.39
CA PHE A 221 -17.85 1.56 -14.64
C PHE A 221 -17.01 2.78 -14.95
N SER A 222 -17.50 4.00 -14.73
CA SER A 222 -16.74 5.22 -15.00
C SER A 222 -15.47 5.31 -14.14
N GLN A 223 -15.52 4.85 -12.89
CA GLN A 223 -14.37 4.81 -12.01
C GLN A 223 -13.34 3.74 -12.38
N ARG A 224 -13.75 2.69 -13.09
CA ARG A 224 -12.92 1.55 -13.46
C ARG A 224 -12.53 1.45 -14.93
N ILE A 225 -12.83 2.48 -15.70
CA ILE A 225 -12.52 2.49 -17.14
C ILE A 225 -11.03 2.25 -17.41
N SER A 226 -10.15 2.82 -16.59
CA SER A 226 -8.70 2.62 -16.70
C SER A 226 -8.32 1.16 -16.51
N VAL A 227 -8.98 0.44 -15.60
CA VAL A 227 -8.74 -1.00 -15.39
C VAL A 227 -9.09 -1.76 -16.67
N PHE A 228 -10.31 -1.60 -17.20
CA PHE A 228 -10.74 -2.32 -18.39
C PHE A 228 -9.84 -2.05 -19.59
N VAL A 229 -9.56 -0.78 -19.87
CA VAL A 229 -8.73 -0.38 -21.02
C VAL A 229 -7.31 -0.93 -20.87
N MET A 230 -6.71 -0.80 -19.70
CA MET A 230 -5.34 -1.29 -19.49
C MET A 230 -5.23 -2.80 -19.56
N GLN A 231 -6.23 -3.56 -19.10
CA GLN A 231 -6.22 -5.02 -19.26
C GLN A 231 -6.32 -5.43 -20.73
N ILE A 232 -7.15 -4.76 -21.51
CA ILE A 232 -7.23 -5.00 -22.97
C ILE A 232 -5.90 -4.69 -23.63
N LEU A 233 -5.29 -3.53 -23.33
CA LEU A 233 -4.00 -3.14 -23.88
C LEU A 233 -2.88 -4.13 -23.52
N LEU A 234 -2.87 -4.63 -22.28
CA LEU A 234 -1.90 -5.63 -21.84
C LEU A 234 -2.09 -6.96 -22.58
N ILE A 235 -3.32 -7.49 -22.66
CA ILE A 235 -3.60 -8.71 -23.42
C ILE A 235 -3.15 -8.56 -24.87
N VAL A 236 -3.54 -7.46 -25.52
CA VAL A 236 -3.13 -7.17 -26.90
C VAL A 236 -1.60 -7.10 -27.01
N SER A 237 -0.90 -6.48 -26.06
CA SER A 237 0.56 -6.39 -26.05
C SER A 237 1.21 -7.77 -25.94
N PHE A 238 0.71 -8.66 -25.06
CA PHE A 238 1.19 -10.04 -24.95
C PHE A 238 1.05 -10.80 -26.27
N LEU A 239 -0.10 -10.71 -26.92
CA LEU A 239 -0.37 -11.37 -28.19
C LEU A 239 0.49 -10.78 -29.33
N ALA A 240 0.64 -9.46 -29.37
CA ALA A 240 1.39 -8.76 -30.42
C ALA A 240 2.89 -9.10 -30.44
N ILE A 241 3.49 -9.41 -29.27
CA ILE A 241 4.89 -9.86 -29.20
C ILE A 241 5.06 -11.39 -29.35
N GLY A 242 3.98 -12.10 -29.67
CA GLY A 242 4.02 -13.54 -29.95
C GLY A 242 3.93 -14.44 -28.72
N LEU A 243 3.57 -13.92 -27.56
CA LEU A 243 3.30 -14.73 -26.37
C LEU A 243 1.91 -15.41 -26.49
N PRO A 244 1.77 -16.67 -26.11
CA PRO A 244 0.47 -17.34 -26.08
C PRO A 244 -0.45 -16.68 -25.05
N TRP A 245 -1.78 -16.78 -25.26
CA TRP A 245 -2.78 -16.10 -24.42
C TRP A 245 -2.67 -16.43 -22.91
N TRP A 246 -2.29 -17.65 -22.57
CA TRP A 246 -2.13 -18.08 -21.17
C TRP A 246 -0.94 -17.40 -20.47
N SER A 247 0.03 -16.88 -21.24
CA SER A 247 1.17 -16.13 -20.68
C SER A 247 0.71 -14.89 -19.89
N TYR A 248 -0.39 -14.28 -20.30
CA TYR A 248 -0.99 -13.19 -19.55
C TYR A 248 -1.39 -13.63 -18.12
N LEU A 249 -1.94 -14.82 -17.96
CA LEU A 249 -2.29 -15.35 -16.63
C LEU A 249 -1.03 -15.66 -15.80
N VAL A 250 0.00 -16.22 -16.42
CA VAL A 250 1.23 -16.64 -15.74
C VAL A 250 2.16 -15.48 -15.46
N LEU A 251 2.34 -14.54 -16.41
CA LEU A 251 3.33 -13.46 -16.32
C LEU A 251 2.73 -12.12 -15.88
N TRP A 252 1.39 -11.99 -15.84
CA TRP A 252 0.76 -10.75 -15.38
C TRP A 252 -0.09 -10.95 -14.12
N ILE A 253 -1.04 -11.89 -14.16
CA ILE A 253 -1.99 -12.09 -13.06
C ILE A 253 -1.35 -12.78 -11.86
N ALA A 254 -0.68 -13.90 -12.08
CA ALA A 254 -0.09 -14.65 -10.98
C ALA A 254 0.98 -13.86 -10.20
N PRO A 255 1.89 -13.08 -10.83
CA PRO A 255 2.82 -12.24 -10.10
C PRO A 255 2.16 -11.17 -9.23
N ILE A 256 1.01 -10.61 -9.61
CA ILE A 256 0.25 -9.68 -8.76
C ILE A 256 -0.07 -10.33 -7.42
N TYR A 257 -0.49 -11.60 -7.42
CA TYR A 257 -0.76 -12.29 -6.17
C TYR A 257 0.52 -12.60 -5.38
N PHE A 258 1.49 -13.26 -6.01
CA PHE A 258 2.66 -13.80 -5.33
C PHE A 258 3.76 -12.77 -5.03
N CYS A 259 3.90 -11.74 -5.88
CA CYS A 259 4.98 -10.76 -5.76
C CYS A 259 4.50 -9.37 -5.34
N VAL A 260 3.18 -9.09 -5.35
CA VAL A 260 2.63 -7.81 -4.88
C VAL A 260 1.84 -8.03 -3.59
N PHE A 261 0.68 -8.68 -3.66
CA PHE A 261 -0.23 -8.73 -2.51
C PHE A 261 0.33 -9.55 -1.35
N LEU A 262 0.94 -10.70 -1.61
CA LEU A 262 1.49 -11.51 -0.53
C LEU A 262 2.64 -10.83 0.22
N PRO A 263 3.69 -10.30 -0.44
CA PRO A 263 4.73 -9.54 0.26
C PRO A 263 4.19 -8.29 0.96
N ASP A 264 3.22 -7.61 0.36
CA ASP A 264 2.61 -6.42 0.96
C ASP A 264 1.79 -6.75 2.22
N GLU A 265 1.00 -7.83 2.23
CA GLU A 265 0.31 -8.32 3.43
C GLU A 265 1.30 -8.64 4.56
N VAL A 266 2.40 -9.32 4.23
CA VAL A 266 3.44 -9.68 5.21
C VAL A 266 4.16 -8.44 5.72
N ARG A 267 4.50 -7.50 4.85
CA ARG A 267 5.10 -6.21 5.20
C ARG A 267 4.17 -5.40 6.11
N ALA A 268 2.91 -5.19 5.70
CA ALA A 268 1.94 -4.44 6.47
C ALA A 268 1.75 -5.02 7.88
N PHE A 269 1.72 -6.36 8.00
CA PHE A 269 1.73 -7.00 9.31
C PHE A 269 2.97 -6.62 10.11
N CYS A 270 4.17 -6.71 9.54
CA CYS A 270 5.41 -6.39 10.25
C CYS A 270 5.49 -4.92 10.66
N ASP A 271 5.00 -4.00 9.82
CA ASP A 271 5.07 -2.56 10.05
C ASP A 271 4.13 -2.10 11.17
N HIS A 272 3.06 -2.86 11.48
CA HIS A 272 2.05 -2.51 12.48
C HIS A 272 1.92 -3.49 13.64
N ALA A 273 2.50 -4.69 13.55
CA ALA A 273 2.42 -5.67 14.62
C ALA A 273 3.46 -5.37 15.69
N VAL A 274 3.01 -4.88 16.83
CA VAL A 274 3.84 -4.74 18.03
C VAL A 274 3.52 -5.89 18.97
N ASP A 275 4.55 -6.62 19.39
CA ASP A 275 4.47 -7.93 20.05
C ASP A 275 3.69 -7.95 21.36
N LEU A 276 3.36 -6.80 21.96
CA LEU A 276 2.93 -6.72 23.35
C LEU A 276 1.73 -5.80 23.61
N VAL A 277 1.17 -5.17 22.58
CA VAL A 277 0.04 -4.26 22.78
C VAL A 277 -1.27 -4.98 22.54
N PRO A 278 -2.23 -4.94 23.48
CA PRO A 278 -3.54 -5.50 23.26
C PRO A 278 -4.20 -4.91 22.01
N ASP A 279 -4.82 -5.77 21.20
CA ASP A 279 -5.50 -5.37 19.96
C ASP A 279 -6.65 -4.35 20.17
N THR A 280 -7.04 -4.12 21.42
CA THR A 280 -8.11 -3.22 21.82
C THR A 280 -7.64 -1.82 22.18
N ALA A 281 -6.33 -1.62 22.41
CA ALA A 281 -5.79 -0.31 22.78
C ALA A 281 -5.43 0.50 21.55
N ALA A 282 -5.80 1.78 21.52
CA ALA A 282 -5.23 2.74 20.61
C ALA A 282 -3.74 2.93 20.96
N ASP A 283 -2.87 2.71 20.00
CA ASP A 283 -1.43 2.83 20.22
C ASP A 283 -0.76 3.58 19.05
N PRO A 284 -0.47 4.87 19.26
CA PRO A 284 0.24 5.66 18.26
C PRO A 284 1.68 5.18 18.01
N TYR A 285 2.23 4.34 18.88
CA TYR A 285 3.56 3.75 18.75
C TYR A 285 3.58 2.42 18.00
N ARG A 286 2.41 1.92 17.56
CA ARG A 286 2.29 0.70 16.76
C ARG A 286 2.78 0.90 15.32
N LEU A 287 3.85 1.66 15.17
CA LEU A 287 4.49 1.96 13.92
C LEU A 287 5.95 1.57 13.98
N VAL A 288 6.35 0.75 13.04
CA VAL A 288 7.71 0.22 12.97
C VAL A 288 8.31 0.57 11.62
N SER A 289 9.55 1.02 11.64
CA SER A 289 10.36 1.16 10.44
C SER A 289 11.40 0.07 10.38
N PHE A 290 11.78 -0.33 9.17
CA PHE A 290 12.77 -1.36 8.94
C PHE A 290 13.99 -0.80 8.22
N THR A 291 15.17 -1.38 8.46
CA THR A 291 16.41 -1.11 7.72
C THR A 291 16.89 -2.41 7.09
N PRO A 292 16.13 -2.98 6.15
CA PRO A 292 16.36 -4.30 5.58
C PRO A 292 17.60 -4.30 4.67
N SER A 293 18.11 -5.50 4.36
CA SER A 293 19.06 -5.70 3.26
C SER A 293 18.44 -5.27 1.93
N TRP A 294 19.26 -5.01 0.91
CA TRP A 294 18.77 -4.64 -0.42
C TRP A 294 17.84 -5.71 -1.02
N LEU A 295 18.12 -6.98 -0.73
CA LEU A 295 17.29 -8.10 -1.20
C LEU A 295 15.92 -8.10 -0.51
N GLU A 296 15.88 -7.96 0.81
CA GLU A 296 14.61 -7.83 1.54
C GLU A 296 13.83 -6.57 1.12
N ALA A 297 14.53 -5.45 0.91
CA ALA A 297 13.90 -4.23 0.42
C ALA A 297 13.25 -4.42 -0.96
N THR A 298 13.88 -5.17 -1.85
CA THR A 298 13.30 -5.48 -3.16
C THR A 298 12.03 -6.32 -3.05
N VAL A 299 12.00 -7.27 -2.11
CA VAL A 299 10.87 -8.21 -1.93
C VAL A 299 9.74 -7.59 -1.12
N PHE A 300 10.04 -6.84 -0.05
CA PHE A 300 9.03 -6.38 0.91
C PHE A 300 8.79 -4.88 0.88
N SER A 301 9.77 -4.06 0.49
CA SER A 301 9.66 -2.62 0.70
C SER A 301 10.37 -1.76 -0.36
N PRO A 302 10.02 -1.93 -1.66
CA PRO A 302 10.56 -1.06 -2.69
C PRO A 302 10.18 0.41 -2.40
N HIS A 303 10.94 1.33 -2.99
CA HIS A 303 10.67 2.77 -2.89
C HIS A 303 10.63 3.32 -1.45
N ASN A 304 11.50 2.82 -0.57
CA ASN A 304 11.65 3.31 0.81
C ASN A 304 10.39 3.18 1.70
N ILE A 305 9.41 2.36 1.32
CA ILE A 305 8.21 2.13 2.16
C ILE A 305 8.56 1.40 3.47
N ASN A 306 9.79 0.88 3.61
CA ASN A 306 10.32 0.36 4.86
C ASN A 306 10.43 1.40 5.99
N TYR A 307 10.44 2.70 5.65
CA TYR A 307 10.36 3.80 6.61
C TYR A 307 8.89 4.14 6.91
N HIS A 308 8.14 3.12 7.33
CA HIS A 308 6.70 3.19 7.42
C HIS A 308 6.20 4.04 8.59
N ALA A 309 6.93 4.05 9.71
CA ALA A 309 6.63 4.94 10.83
C ALA A 309 6.76 6.42 10.41
N GLU A 310 7.83 6.75 9.69
CA GLU A 310 8.06 8.10 9.17
C GLU A 310 7.00 8.50 8.15
N HIS A 311 6.56 7.54 7.31
CA HIS A 311 5.48 7.76 6.37
C HIS A 311 4.16 8.08 7.08
N HIS A 312 3.79 7.33 8.14
CA HIS A 312 2.59 7.63 8.91
C HIS A 312 2.66 8.97 9.65
N LEU A 313 3.84 9.35 10.15
CA LEU A 313 4.06 10.66 10.78
C LEU A 313 4.01 11.82 9.78
N PHE A 314 4.47 11.59 8.56
CA PHE A 314 4.59 12.63 7.52
C PHE A 314 4.11 12.11 6.15
N PRO A 315 2.81 11.81 5.99
CA PRO A 315 2.30 11.16 4.77
C PRO A 315 2.42 12.01 3.50
N ALA A 316 2.63 13.32 3.65
CA ALA A 316 2.89 14.23 2.54
C ALA A 316 4.35 14.23 2.04
N VAL A 317 5.24 13.47 2.69
CA VAL A 317 6.63 13.32 2.24
C VAL A 317 6.70 12.28 1.13
N PRO A 318 7.25 12.64 -0.06
CA PRO A 318 7.43 11.68 -1.14
C PRO A 318 8.37 10.54 -0.76
N TYR A 319 8.11 9.31 -1.27
CA TYR A 319 8.88 8.10 -0.98
C TYR A 319 10.40 8.27 -1.06
N TYR A 320 10.88 9.04 -2.03
CA TYR A 320 12.33 9.25 -2.24
C TYR A 320 12.98 10.14 -1.19
N ASN A 321 12.22 10.82 -0.36
CA ASN A 321 12.72 11.64 0.76
C ASN A 321 12.56 10.94 2.12
N LEU A 322 11.83 9.81 2.22
CA LEU A 322 11.61 9.09 3.48
C LEU A 322 12.92 8.64 4.14
N ASN A 323 13.93 8.25 3.36
CA ASN A 323 15.24 7.92 3.90
C ASN A 323 15.90 9.10 4.63
N GLN A 324 15.73 10.33 4.11
CA GLN A 324 16.24 11.53 4.78
C GLN A 324 15.49 11.79 6.09
N VAL A 325 14.16 11.65 6.09
CA VAL A 325 13.34 11.75 7.30
C VAL A 325 13.81 10.74 8.35
N HIS A 326 14.03 9.49 7.93
CA HIS A 326 14.54 8.44 8.81
C HIS A 326 15.90 8.80 9.44
N GLN A 327 16.84 9.30 8.64
CA GLN A 327 18.15 9.70 9.15
C GLN A 327 18.04 10.81 10.20
N ASP A 328 17.14 11.74 10.01
CA ASP A 328 16.92 12.86 10.92
C ASP A 328 16.16 12.44 12.19
N LEU A 329 15.28 11.43 12.10
CA LEU A 329 14.42 10.97 13.20
C LEU A 329 14.86 9.67 13.86
N ARG A 330 15.87 8.98 13.38
CA ARG A 330 16.28 7.62 13.83
C ARG A 330 16.59 7.50 15.33
N HIS A 331 16.86 8.61 16.01
CA HIS A 331 17.11 8.66 17.44
C HIS A 331 15.88 9.10 18.24
N ASN A 332 14.74 9.33 17.58
CA ASN A 332 13.51 9.69 18.25
C ASN A 332 12.91 8.46 18.95
N SER A 333 12.58 8.59 20.22
CA SER A 333 12.03 7.50 21.05
C SER A 333 10.65 7.02 20.61
N HIS A 334 9.96 7.79 19.77
CA HIS A 334 8.64 7.44 19.24
C HIS A 334 8.68 6.52 18.01
N ILE A 335 9.86 6.27 17.45
CA ILE A 335 10.01 5.41 16.27
C ILE A 335 10.73 4.13 16.66
N THR A 336 10.07 2.99 16.46
CA THR A 336 10.70 1.67 16.60
C THR A 336 11.35 1.28 15.30
N VAL A 337 12.65 0.94 15.34
CA VAL A 337 13.37 0.51 14.14
C VAL A 337 13.82 -0.94 14.30
N LYS A 338 13.52 -1.77 13.29
CA LYS A 338 13.96 -3.17 13.19
C LYS A 338 14.87 -3.35 11.97
N ARG A 339 15.78 -4.33 12.02
CA ARG A 339 16.79 -4.51 10.97
C ARG A 339 16.34 -5.37 9.79
N SER A 340 15.38 -6.27 10.00
CA SER A 340 15.05 -7.30 9.01
C SER A 340 13.61 -7.77 9.18
N TYR A 341 12.86 -7.84 8.11
CA TYR A 341 11.52 -8.43 8.07
C TYR A 341 11.57 -9.93 8.37
N VAL A 342 12.45 -10.65 7.69
CA VAL A 342 12.63 -12.09 7.91
C VAL A 342 13.10 -12.37 9.33
N GLY A 343 14.08 -11.60 9.83
CA GLY A 343 14.56 -11.72 11.21
C GLY A 343 13.46 -11.50 12.24
N TYR A 344 12.58 -10.51 12.01
CA TYR A 344 11.43 -10.27 12.88
C TYR A 344 10.43 -11.44 12.85
N LEU A 345 10.08 -11.93 11.68
CA LEU A 345 9.16 -13.07 11.53
C LEU A 345 9.71 -14.34 12.16
N VAL A 346 11.01 -14.62 12.02
CA VAL A 346 11.68 -15.76 12.67
C VAL A 346 11.62 -15.65 14.18
N GLN A 347 11.91 -14.47 14.73
CA GLN A 347 11.80 -14.23 16.18
C GLN A 347 10.37 -14.41 16.68
N LEU A 348 9.39 -13.87 15.96
CA LEU A 348 7.97 -14.04 16.27
C LEU A 348 7.57 -15.52 16.22
N PHE A 349 7.96 -16.22 15.16
CA PHE A 349 7.69 -17.66 15.00
C PHE A 349 8.28 -18.49 16.15
N ALA A 350 9.48 -18.15 16.62
CA ALA A 350 10.12 -18.85 17.74
C ALA A 350 9.35 -18.65 19.07
N LYS A 351 8.76 -17.46 19.29
CA LYS A 351 8.00 -17.11 20.49
C LYS A 351 6.58 -17.74 20.51
N LEU A 352 6.01 -18.02 19.36
CA LEU A 352 4.64 -18.53 19.28
C LEU A 352 4.54 -20.02 19.70
N PRO A 353 3.43 -20.44 20.33
CA PRO A 353 3.21 -21.83 20.70
C PRO A 353 3.09 -22.73 19.47
N LEU A 354 3.47 -23.98 19.65
CA LEU A 354 3.14 -25.05 18.70
C LEU A 354 1.61 -25.23 18.66
N PRO A 355 1.04 -25.69 17.54
CA PRO A 355 -0.37 -26.02 17.50
C PRO A 355 -0.66 -27.07 18.58
N THR A 356 -1.52 -26.72 19.51
CA THR A 356 -2.07 -27.73 20.46
C THR A 356 -2.91 -28.70 19.64
N VAL A 357 -2.43 -29.92 19.51
CA VAL A 357 -3.26 -31.04 19.07
C VAL A 357 -4.29 -31.21 20.18
N CYS A 358 -5.53 -30.79 19.95
CA CYS A 358 -6.61 -31.20 20.82
C CYS A 358 -6.67 -32.72 20.79
N SER A 359 -6.12 -33.39 21.79
CA SER A 359 -6.40 -34.77 22.06
C SER A 359 -7.85 -34.85 22.55
N SER A 360 -8.79 -34.93 21.63
CA SER A 360 -10.14 -35.39 21.91
C SER A 360 -10.10 -36.92 22.11
N TYR A 361 -9.59 -37.33 23.27
CA TYR A 361 -9.77 -38.66 23.80
C TYR A 361 -10.30 -38.48 25.22
N SER A 362 -11.58 -38.51 25.38
CA SER A 362 -12.31 -39.08 26.51
C SER A 362 -13.80 -39.11 26.15
#